data_2b55d825be04cf8338d21a1a1f5862aa
#
_entry.id   2b55d825be04cf8338d21a1a1f5862aa
#
_cell.length_a   1.000
_cell.length_b   1.000
_cell.length_c   1.000
_cell.angle_alpha   90.00
_cell.angle_beta   90.00
_cell.angle_gamma   90.00
#
_symmetry.space_group_name_H-M   'P 1'
#
loop_
_entity.id
_entity.type
_entity.pdbx_description
1 polymer ?
#
loop_
_entity_poly.entity_id
_entity_poly.type
_entity_poly.pdbx_seq_one_letter_code
_entity_poly.pdbx_strand_id
1 'polypeptide(L)'
;VADPLRSPWKDGGVSRMRKKTVIGAALMIGLGIGVLRGNKSVKVTHHEIKNEKIPSSISGYTIVHVSDYHNTLFGKNNKVLVDKIKENKPDLIAVTGDLIDSRTTDLDVAVLFMKEMRKIAPVYYVSGNHESRIPEYAALENRLKEIDIEVLNCRMTIPNEELDPIYIYGVQDPAFARRNSRESERDIMKNQLDSLPQYDHKYTILLSHRPELLDLYAEYSFDLVLSGHAHGGQIRLPLLGGILAPNQGFFPILTSGMHHMNDTAMIISRGIGNSAFPLRVNNPPELIVIKLFPET
;
A
#
# COMPACT_ATOMS: atom_id res chain seq x y z
N VAL A 1 -35.09 -40.58 -60.55
CA VAL A 1 -34.46 -39.35 -60.96
C VAL A 1 -34.14 -38.62 -59.65
N ALA A 2 -32.84 -38.61 -59.19
CA ALA A 2 -32.36 -37.93 -57.99
C ALA A 2 -32.12 -36.47 -58.36
N ASP A 3 -32.56 -35.54 -57.47
CA ASP A 3 -32.37 -34.11 -57.60
C ASP A 3 -30.90 -33.76 -57.16
N PRO A 4 -30.06 -33.19 -58.04
CA PRO A 4 -28.63 -32.98 -57.77
C PRO A 4 -28.30 -31.63 -57.12
N LEU A 5 -29.24 -30.91 -56.48
CA LEU A 5 -29.03 -29.56 -56.00
C LEU A 5 -29.15 -29.37 -54.43
N ARG A 6 -28.94 -30.40 -53.62
CA ARG A 6 -28.80 -30.20 -52.20
C ARG A 6 -27.31 -30.11 -51.83
N SER A 7 -26.83 -28.89 -51.71
CA SER A 7 -25.52 -28.58 -51.13
C SER A 7 -25.47 -29.01 -49.64
N PRO A 8 -24.47 -29.80 -49.20
CA PRO A 8 -24.36 -30.27 -47.84
C PRO A 8 -23.80 -29.19 -46.86
N TRP A 9 -23.60 -27.98 -47.32
CA TRP A 9 -22.97 -26.92 -46.55
C TRP A 9 -23.97 -25.82 -46.15
N LYS A 10 -24.92 -26.12 -45.31
CA LYS A 10 -25.84 -25.10 -44.85
C LYS A 10 -26.04 -25.08 -43.36
N ASP A 11 -25.69 -23.91 -42.81
CA ASP A 11 -26.26 -23.20 -41.67
C ASP A 11 -25.88 -23.56 -40.22
N GLY A 12 -25.30 -24.72 -39.91
CA GLY A 12 -24.92 -25.04 -38.53
C GLY A 12 -23.60 -24.40 -38.07
N GLY A 13 -22.65 -24.23 -38.98
CA GLY A 13 -21.28 -23.74 -38.63
C GLY A 13 -21.23 -22.25 -38.35
N VAL A 14 -21.89 -21.44 -39.17
CA VAL A 14 -21.91 -19.96 -39.05
C VAL A 14 -22.70 -19.51 -37.83
N SER A 15 -23.83 -20.16 -37.54
CA SER A 15 -24.64 -19.89 -36.35
C SER A 15 -23.88 -20.24 -35.05
N ARG A 16 -23.16 -21.36 -35.05
CA ARG A 16 -22.37 -21.83 -33.90
C ARG A 16 -21.13 -20.93 -33.66
N MET A 17 -20.47 -20.45 -34.73
CA MET A 17 -19.36 -19.50 -34.67
C MET A 17 -19.84 -18.15 -34.16
N ARG A 18 -20.94 -17.60 -34.66
CA ARG A 18 -21.53 -16.33 -34.18
C ARG A 18 -21.90 -16.40 -32.69
N LYS A 19 -22.51 -17.51 -32.23
CA LYS A 19 -22.82 -17.71 -30.81
C LYS A 19 -21.56 -17.73 -29.95
N LYS A 20 -20.49 -18.41 -30.35
CA LYS A 20 -19.21 -18.43 -29.63
C LYS A 20 -18.57 -17.05 -29.55
N THR A 21 -18.61 -16.27 -30.65
CA THR A 21 -18.11 -14.90 -30.70
C THR A 21 -18.88 -13.96 -29.76
N VAL A 22 -20.23 -14.06 -29.77
CA VAL A 22 -21.10 -13.27 -28.89
C VAL A 22 -20.86 -13.62 -27.42
N ILE A 23 -20.73 -14.91 -27.06
CA ILE A 23 -20.42 -15.35 -25.70
C ILE A 23 -19.02 -14.86 -25.28
N GLY A 24 -18.02 -14.96 -26.15
CA GLY A 24 -16.67 -14.45 -25.91
C GLY A 24 -16.68 -12.94 -25.69
N ALA A 25 -17.40 -12.17 -26.52
CA ALA A 25 -17.53 -10.74 -26.34
C ALA A 25 -18.23 -10.36 -25.02
N ALA A 26 -19.31 -11.06 -24.67
CA ALA A 26 -20.03 -10.82 -23.41
C ALA A 26 -19.16 -11.13 -22.19
N LEU A 27 -18.35 -12.20 -22.23
CA LEU A 27 -17.38 -12.54 -21.18
C LEU A 27 -16.29 -11.46 -21.04
N MET A 28 -15.75 -10.97 -22.15
CA MET A 28 -14.75 -9.91 -22.14
C MET A 28 -15.31 -8.59 -21.61
N ILE A 29 -16.54 -8.23 -21.98
CA ILE A 29 -17.24 -7.05 -21.45
C ILE A 29 -17.49 -7.22 -19.93
N GLY A 30 -17.97 -8.38 -19.50
CA GLY A 30 -18.19 -8.70 -18.10
C GLY A 30 -16.90 -8.63 -17.28
N LEU A 31 -15.81 -9.16 -17.82
CA LEU A 31 -14.47 -9.06 -17.20
C LEU A 31 -14.02 -7.61 -17.11
N GLY A 32 -14.16 -6.83 -18.18
CA GLY A 32 -13.81 -5.40 -18.20
C GLY A 32 -14.60 -4.60 -17.17
N ILE A 33 -15.91 -4.82 -17.05
CA ILE A 33 -16.75 -4.18 -16.03
C ILE A 33 -16.31 -4.62 -14.62
N GLY A 34 -16.00 -5.89 -14.43
CA GLY A 34 -15.50 -6.43 -13.15
C GLY A 34 -14.18 -5.76 -12.71
N VAL A 35 -13.25 -5.59 -13.66
CA VAL A 35 -11.98 -4.90 -13.43
C VAL A 35 -12.22 -3.43 -13.07
N LEU A 36 -13.04 -2.70 -13.83
CA LEU A 36 -13.34 -1.29 -13.57
C LEU A 36 -14.03 -1.06 -12.22
N ARG A 37 -14.97 -1.93 -11.84
CA ARG A 37 -15.60 -1.87 -10.52
C ARG A 37 -14.65 -2.24 -9.41
N GLY A 38 -13.81 -3.25 -9.60
CA GLY A 38 -12.78 -3.66 -8.65
C GLY A 38 -11.80 -2.55 -8.34
N ASN A 39 -11.41 -1.75 -9.33
CA ASN A 39 -10.50 -0.59 -9.15
C ASN A 39 -11.11 0.57 -8.33
N LYS A 40 -12.44 0.61 -8.18
CA LYS A 40 -13.15 1.66 -7.39
C LYS A 40 -13.61 1.18 -6.03
N SER A 41 -13.42 -0.10 -5.70
CA SER A 41 -13.85 -0.71 -4.44
C SER A 41 -12.65 -0.93 -3.52
N VAL A 42 -12.52 -0.11 -2.48
CA VAL A 42 -11.48 -0.28 -1.46
C VAL A 42 -11.82 -1.48 -0.58
N LYS A 43 -10.95 -2.49 -0.57
CA LYS A 43 -11.03 -3.63 0.32
C LYS A 43 -10.41 -3.26 1.67
N VAL A 44 -11.08 -3.62 2.76
CA VAL A 44 -10.49 -3.54 4.10
C VAL A 44 -9.95 -4.92 4.46
N THR A 45 -8.68 -4.98 4.87
CA THR A 45 -8.00 -6.20 5.32
C THR A 45 -7.61 -6.02 6.78
N HIS A 46 -7.92 -7.00 7.62
CA HIS A 46 -7.63 -6.97 9.05
C HIS A 46 -6.47 -7.92 9.38
N HIS A 47 -5.54 -7.44 10.22
CA HIS A 47 -4.48 -8.22 10.83
C HIS A 47 -4.54 -8.08 12.35
N GLU A 48 -4.29 -9.15 13.06
CA GLU A 48 -4.06 -9.16 14.50
C GLU A 48 -2.60 -9.52 14.75
N ILE A 49 -1.90 -8.68 15.51
CA ILE A 49 -0.52 -8.88 15.90
C ILE A 49 -0.50 -9.16 17.40
N LYS A 50 0.11 -10.27 17.77
CA LYS A 50 0.39 -10.62 19.16
C LYS A 50 1.89 -10.60 19.39
N ASN A 51 2.32 -9.96 20.47
CA ASN A 51 3.73 -9.90 20.82
C ASN A 51 3.86 -9.61 22.33
N GLU A 52 4.83 -10.23 22.99
CA GLU A 52 5.08 -10.07 24.42
C GLU A 52 5.50 -8.65 24.82
N LYS A 53 6.10 -7.89 23.89
CA LYS A 53 6.48 -6.48 24.11
C LYS A 53 5.31 -5.51 24.01
N ILE A 54 4.11 -5.96 23.57
CA ILE A 54 2.93 -5.11 23.51
C ILE A 54 2.33 -4.98 24.90
N PRO A 55 2.26 -3.76 25.48
CA PRO A 55 1.74 -3.58 26.82
C PRO A 55 0.23 -3.89 26.90
N SER A 56 -0.21 -4.44 28.03
CA SER A 56 -1.64 -4.73 28.27
C SER A 56 -2.51 -3.47 28.25
N SER A 57 -1.94 -2.31 28.58
CA SER A 57 -2.60 -1.00 28.54
C SER A 57 -3.10 -0.59 27.15
N ILE A 58 -2.47 -1.11 26.08
CA ILE A 58 -2.83 -0.84 24.68
C ILE A 58 -3.42 -2.06 23.98
N SER A 59 -3.93 -3.03 24.73
CA SER A 59 -4.60 -4.19 24.13
C SER A 59 -5.79 -3.77 23.24
N GLY A 60 -5.75 -4.17 21.97
CA GLY A 60 -6.74 -3.78 20.96
C GLY A 60 -6.41 -2.46 20.24
N TYR A 61 -5.26 -1.85 20.50
CA TYR A 61 -4.81 -0.64 19.82
C TYR A 61 -4.87 -0.83 18.29
N THR A 62 -5.56 0.08 17.63
CA THR A 62 -5.93 -0.06 16.23
C THR A 62 -5.12 0.91 15.35
N ILE A 63 -4.34 0.36 14.44
CA ILE A 63 -3.59 1.11 13.43
C ILE A 63 -4.29 0.95 12.10
N VAL A 64 -4.60 2.06 11.42
CA VAL A 64 -5.00 2.04 10.02
C VAL A 64 -3.79 2.38 9.15
N HIS A 65 -3.46 1.49 8.23
CA HIS A 65 -2.33 1.65 7.30
C HIS A 65 -2.83 2.00 5.91
N VAL A 66 -2.38 3.12 5.40
CA VAL A 66 -2.63 3.68 4.06
C VAL A 66 -1.31 3.78 3.32
N SER A 67 -1.27 3.38 2.06
CA SER A 67 -0.07 3.53 1.22
C SER A 67 -0.45 3.78 -0.23
N ASP A 68 0.47 4.38 -0.99
CA ASP A 68 0.34 4.51 -2.45
C ASP A 68 -1.00 5.14 -2.86
N TYR A 69 -1.32 6.28 -2.28
CA TYR A 69 -2.57 7.00 -2.56
C TYR A 69 -2.59 7.61 -3.97
N HIS A 70 -1.45 8.12 -4.47
CA HIS A 70 -1.26 8.65 -5.84
C HIS A 70 -2.35 9.61 -6.30
N ASN A 71 -2.76 10.55 -5.46
CA ASN A 71 -3.83 11.51 -5.75
C ASN A 71 -5.17 10.88 -6.21
N THR A 72 -5.42 9.61 -5.88
CA THR A 72 -6.61 8.89 -6.33
C THR A 72 -7.85 9.31 -5.55
N LEU A 73 -8.94 9.63 -6.25
CA LEU A 73 -10.19 10.07 -5.64
C LEU A 73 -11.21 8.92 -5.53
N PHE A 74 -11.68 8.66 -4.30
CA PHE A 74 -12.76 7.73 -3.99
C PHE A 74 -14.02 8.47 -3.57
N GLY A 75 -14.84 8.86 -4.56
CA GLY A 75 -15.99 9.74 -4.38
C GLY A 75 -15.58 11.21 -4.22
N LYS A 76 -16.56 12.05 -3.91
CA LYS A 76 -16.30 13.48 -3.69
C LYS A 76 -15.44 13.68 -2.43
N ASN A 77 -14.30 14.35 -2.58
CA ASN A 77 -13.35 14.61 -1.48
C ASN A 77 -12.93 13.35 -0.71
N ASN A 78 -12.77 12.24 -1.40
CA ASN A 78 -12.39 10.94 -0.79
C ASN A 78 -13.35 10.39 0.27
N LYS A 79 -14.60 10.85 0.28
CA LYS A 79 -15.57 10.49 1.32
C LYS A 79 -15.67 8.98 1.54
N VAL A 80 -15.65 8.18 0.46
CA VAL A 80 -15.74 6.71 0.56
C VAL A 80 -14.56 6.12 1.33
N LEU A 81 -13.35 6.61 1.10
CA LEU A 81 -12.14 6.14 1.78
C LEU A 81 -12.08 6.64 3.22
N VAL A 82 -12.39 7.92 3.44
CA VAL A 82 -12.42 8.56 4.76
C VAL A 82 -13.46 7.89 5.66
N ASP A 83 -14.67 7.60 5.15
CA ASP A 83 -15.71 6.89 5.92
C ASP A 83 -15.21 5.50 6.35
N LYS A 84 -14.55 4.73 5.45
CA LYS A 84 -13.96 3.43 5.79
C LYS A 84 -12.88 3.54 6.88
N ILE A 85 -12.02 4.54 6.81
CA ILE A 85 -11.02 4.78 7.86
C ILE A 85 -11.72 5.05 9.20
N LYS A 86 -12.70 5.95 9.21
CA LYS A 86 -13.45 6.32 10.41
C LYS A 86 -14.24 5.15 11.04
N GLU A 87 -14.83 4.30 10.20
CA GLU A 87 -15.58 3.11 10.66
C GLU A 87 -14.70 2.13 11.46
N ASN A 88 -13.40 2.09 11.16
CA ASN A 88 -12.45 1.22 11.86
C ASN A 88 -11.90 1.83 13.16
N LYS A 89 -12.28 3.07 13.51
CA LYS A 89 -11.92 3.76 14.78
C LYS A 89 -10.43 3.62 15.12
N PRO A 90 -9.52 4.11 14.25
CA PRO A 90 -8.10 3.98 14.51
C PRO A 90 -7.66 4.83 15.70
N ASP A 91 -6.71 4.31 16.47
CA ASP A 91 -5.95 5.07 17.46
C ASP A 91 -4.82 5.86 16.80
N LEU A 92 -4.30 5.35 15.68
CA LEU A 92 -3.39 6.07 14.79
C LEU A 92 -3.55 5.66 13.32
N ILE A 93 -3.10 6.52 12.41
CA ILE A 93 -3.05 6.26 10.98
C ILE A 93 -1.59 6.34 10.51
N ALA A 94 -1.09 5.24 9.93
CA ALA A 94 0.23 5.17 9.32
C ALA A 94 0.13 5.34 7.81
N VAL A 95 0.92 6.25 7.22
CA VAL A 95 0.95 6.50 5.78
C VAL A 95 2.36 6.24 5.25
N THR A 96 2.51 5.22 4.41
CA THR A 96 3.82 4.73 3.97
C THR A 96 4.15 5.10 2.53
N GLY A 97 4.11 6.39 2.24
CA GLY A 97 4.64 6.97 0.99
C GLY A 97 3.72 6.92 -0.21
N ASP A 98 4.21 7.50 -1.29
CA ASP A 98 3.51 7.67 -2.57
C ASP A 98 2.11 8.28 -2.38
N LEU A 99 2.06 9.34 -1.56
CA LEU A 99 0.87 10.14 -1.33
C LEU A 99 0.44 10.88 -2.60
N ILE A 100 1.43 11.33 -3.38
CA ILE A 100 1.22 12.01 -4.68
C ILE A 100 1.61 11.11 -5.85
N ASP A 101 1.10 11.42 -7.04
CA ASP A 101 1.62 10.87 -8.29
C ASP A 101 2.54 11.89 -8.96
N SER A 102 3.82 11.56 -9.12
CA SER A 102 4.81 12.46 -9.71
C SER A 102 4.58 12.81 -11.18
N ARG A 103 3.66 12.12 -11.87
CA ARG A 103 3.27 12.37 -13.26
C ARG A 103 2.11 13.36 -13.36
N THR A 104 1.25 13.39 -12.36
CA THR A 104 0.04 14.23 -12.28
C THR A 104 -0.10 14.75 -10.86
N THR A 105 0.93 15.50 -10.40
CA THR A 105 1.03 16.00 -9.03
C THR A 105 -0.09 16.98 -8.72
N ASP A 106 -0.83 16.70 -7.65
CA ASP A 106 -1.82 17.60 -7.08
C ASP A 106 -1.66 17.63 -5.55
N LEU A 107 -0.97 18.67 -5.07
CA LEU A 107 -0.71 18.83 -3.63
C LEU A 107 -1.99 19.13 -2.85
N ASP A 108 -2.96 19.79 -3.46
CA ASP A 108 -4.20 20.17 -2.78
C ASP A 108 -5.06 18.94 -2.48
N VAL A 109 -5.16 18.01 -3.42
CA VAL A 109 -5.84 16.72 -3.23
C VAL A 109 -5.16 15.90 -2.14
N ALA A 110 -3.84 15.83 -2.15
CA ALA A 110 -3.06 15.11 -1.15
C ALA A 110 -3.24 15.69 0.25
N VAL A 111 -3.05 17.00 0.41
CA VAL A 111 -3.17 17.71 1.70
C VAL A 111 -4.60 17.65 2.22
N LEU A 112 -5.61 17.80 1.35
CA LEU A 112 -7.00 17.68 1.76
C LEU A 112 -7.32 16.28 2.32
N PHE A 113 -6.83 15.24 1.67
CA PHE A 113 -7.02 13.86 2.15
C PHE A 113 -6.34 13.65 3.52
N MET A 114 -5.10 14.09 3.68
CA MET A 114 -4.38 14.00 4.95
C MET A 114 -5.07 14.78 6.07
N LYS A 115 -5.61 15.96 5.76
CA LYS A 115 -6.40 16.77 6.70
C LYS A 115 -7.67 16.05 7.18
N GLU A 116 -8.36 15.34 6.28
CA GLU A 116 -9.54 14.56 6.68
C GLU A 116 -9.14 13.35 7.57
N MET A 117 -8.02 12.68 7.28
CA MET A 117 -7.50 11.61 8.15
C MET A 117 -7.09 12.13 9.53
N ARG A 118 -6.42 13.29 9.60
CA ARG A 118 -5.98 13.92 10.87
C ARG A 118 -7.16 14.26 11.82
N LYS A 119 -8.35 14.52 11.27
CA LYS A 119 -9.57 14.71 12.09
C LYS A 119 -10.05 13.42 12.76
N ILE A 120 -9.59 12.26 12.30
CA ILE A 120 -10.01 10.95 12.80
C ILE A 120 -9.06 10.48 13.89
N ALA A 121 -7.74 10.53 13.63
CA ALA A 121 -6.69 10.10 14.54
C ALA A 121 -5.36 10.81 14.22
N PRO A 122 -4.33 10.73 15.10
CA PRO A 122 -2.97 11.12 14.77
C PRO A 122 -2.48 10.40 13.51
N VAL A 123 -1.74 11.14 12.63
CA VAL A 123 -1.24 10.61 11.36
C VAL A 123 0.27 10.72 11.32
N TYR A 124 0.92 9.59 11.03
CA TYR A 124 2.36 9.45 10.86
C TYR A 124 2.65 9.12 9.41
N TYR A 125 3.56 9.87 8.81
CA TYR A 125 3.85 9.79 7.38
C TYR A 125 5.34 9.63 7.12
N VAL A 126 5.66 8.75 6.17
CA VAL A 126 6.97 8.68 5.52
C VAL A 126 6.81 8.85 4.03
N SER A 127 7.82 9.40 3.36
CA SER A 127 7.80 9.60 1.91
C SER A 127 8.03 8.32 1.12
N GLY A 128 7.47 8.25 -0.08
CA GLY A 128 7.77 7.23 -1.08
C GLY A 128 8.64 7.77 -2.22
N ASN A 129 8.83 6.95 -3.24
CA ASN A 129 9.70 7.31 -4.36
C ASN A 129 9.07 8.35 -5.32
N HIS A 130 7.75 8.49 -5.35
CA HIS A 130 7.09 9.54 -6.14
C HIS A 130 7.36 10.92 -5.57
N GLU A 131 7.37 11.08 -4.26
CA GLU A 131 7.74 12.33 -3.59
C GLU A 131 9.16 12.78 -3.95
N SER A 132 10.11 11.84 -4.10
CA SER A 132 11.47 12.19 -4.48
C SER A 132 11.59 12.78 -5.88
N ARG A 133 10.59 12.58 -6.76
CA ARG A 133 10.62 12.98 -8.17
C ARG A 133 10.06 14.37 -8.43
N ILE A 134 9.41 14.98 -7.45
CA ILE A 134 8.81 16.30 -7.59
C ILE A 134 9.66 17.38 -6.91
N PRO A 135 9.84 18.55 -7.54
CA PRO A 135 10.55 19.68 -6.92
C PRO A 135 9.78 20.30 -5.75
N GLU A 136 8.45 20.12 -5.72
CA GLU A 136 7.54 20.69 -4.71
C GLU A 136 7.50 19.89 -3.39
N TYR A 137 8.33 18.85 -3.20
CA TYR A 137 8.25 18.01 -2.00
C TYR A 137 8.41 18.80 -0.69
N ALA A 138 9.32 19.78 -0.65
CA ALA A 138 9.47 20.63 0.53
C ALA A 138 8.19 21.43 0.86
N ALA A 139 7.45 21.87 -0.16
CA ALA A 139 6.17 22.54 0.04
C ALA A 139 5.10 21.56 0.54
N LEU A 140 5.07 20.32 0.01
CA LEU A 140 4.19 19.28 0.51
C LEU A 140 4.46 19.00 1.99
N GLU A 141 5.71 18.75 2.36
CA GLU A 141 6.12 18.45 3.73
C GLU A 141 5.73 19.57 4.71
N ASN A 142 5.96 20.83 4.34
CA ASN A 142 5.56 21.99 5.15
C ASN A 142 4.04 22.04 5.34
N ARG A 143 3.27 21.88 4.28
CA ARG A 143 1.80 21.87 4.35
C ARG A 143 1.26 20.69 5.19
N LEU A 144 1.92 19.54 5.19
CA LEU A 144 1.56 18.41 6.05
C LEU A 144 1.80 18.75 7.53
N LYS A 145 2.94 19.38 7.85
CA LYS A 145 3.25 19.85 9.22
C LYS A 145 2.27 20.92 9.70
N GLU A 146 1.84 21.84 8.84
CA GLU A 146 0.83 22.88 9.15
C GLU A 146 -0.53 22.31 9.55
N ILE A 147 -0.84 21.07 9.18
CA ILE A 147 -2.08 20.38 9.54
C ILE A 147 -1.83 19.27 10.59
N ASP A 148 -0.76 19.37 11.36
CA ASP A 148 -0.37 18.44 12.43
C ASP A 148 -0.17 16.98 11.96
N ILE A 149 0.37 16.77 10.75
CA ILE A 149 0.86 15.47 10.30
C ILE A 149 2.31 15.32 10.74
N GLU A 150 2.61 14.21 11.41
CA GLU A 150 3.98 13.92 11.82
C GLU A 150 4.76 13.24 10.70
N VAL A 151 5.74 13.96 10.14
CA VAL A 151 6.60 13.46 9.07
C VAL A 151 7.84 12.82 9.68
N LEU A 152 7.96 11.49 9.54
CA LEU A 152 8.99 10.67 10.19
C LEU A 152 10.16 10.33 9.25
N ASN A 153 10.65 11.30 8.49
CA ASN A 153 11.82 11.08 7.66
C ASN A 153 13.08 11.00 8.53
N CYS A 154 13.64 9.78 8.72
CA CYS A 154 14.77 9.47 9.62
C CYS A 154 14.52 9.95 11.06
N ARG A 155 13.34 9.65 11.57
CA ARG A 155 12.92 10.03 12.93
C ARG A 155 12.21 8.91 13.65
N MET A 156 12.18 9.03 14.98
CA MET A 156 11.39 8.19 15.87
C MET A 156 10.46 9.07 16.69
N THR A 157 9.27 8.55 16.98
CA THR A 157 8.28 9.18 17.86
C THR A 157 7.59 8.16 18.76
N ILE A 158 6.97 8.66 19.81
CA ILE A 158 6.19 7.88 20.77
C ILE A 158 4.78 8.45 20.79
N PRO A 159 3.77 7.75 20.17
CA PRO A 159 2.42 8.29 20.04
C PRO A 159 1.71 8.61 21.34
N ASN A 160 2.02 7.87 22.40
CA ASN A 160 1.41 8.05 23.70
C ASN A 160 2.39 7.67 24.83
N GLU A 161 3.11 8.67 25.34
CA GLU A 161 4.13 8.46 26.38
C GLU A 161 3.55 8.00 27.73
N GLU A 162 2.24 8.28 27.99
CA GLU A 162 1.58 7.96 29.26
C GLU A 162 1.10 6.50 29.34
N LEU A 163 0.90 5.82 28.20
CA LEU A 163 0.31 4.48 28.10
C LEU A 163 1.34 3.41 27.73
N ASP A 164 2.48 3.30 28.39
CA ASP A 164 3.51 2.32 28.00
C ASP A 164 3.84 2.36 26.49
N PRO A 165 4.87 3.05 26.09
CA PRO A 165 5.06 3.51 24.72
C PRO A 165 5.35 2.38 23.74
N ILE A 166 4.64 2.38 22.60
CA ILE A 166 5.15 1.81 21.36
C ILE A 166 6.03 2.85 20.66
N TYR A 167 7.08 2.40 20.00
CA TYR A 167 8.01 3.29 19.30
C TYR A 167 7.77 3.20 17.79
N ILE A 168 7.48 4.34 17.16
CA ILE A 168 7.28 4.42 15.73
C ILE A 168 8.48 5.09 15.08
N TYR A 169 9.12 4.37 14.20
CA TYR A 169 10.25 4.81 13.41
C TYR A 169 9.79 5.10 11.99
N GLY A 170 10.41 6.08 11.36
CA GLY A 170 10.20 6.34 9.95
C GLY A 170 11.51 6.58 9.24
N VAL A 171 11.62 6.06 8.02
CA VAL A 171 12.75 6.29 7.12
C VAL A 171 12.26 6.96 5.84
N GLN A 172 13.10 7.83 5.28
CA GLN A 172 12.84 8.46 4.00
C GLN A 172 13.10 7.47 2.86
N ASP A 173 12.32 7.53 1.78
CA ASP A 173 12.59 6.70 0.61
C ASP A 173 14.01 6.96 0.07
N PRO A 174 14.83 5.92 -0.18
CA PRO A 174 16.23 6.07 -0.58
C PRO A 174 16.40 6.78 -1.94
N ALA A 175 15.34 6.86 -2.75
CA ALA A 175 15.37 7.61 -4.01
C ALA A 175 15.67 9.10 -3.83
N PHE A 176 15.43 9.69 -2.66
CA PHE A 176 15.81 11.08 -2.38
C PHE A 176 17.34 11.27 -2.41
N ALA A 177 18.09 10.43 -1.71
CA ALA A 177 19.54 10.50 -1.67
C ALA A 177 20.19 9.94 -2.95
N ARG A 178 19.58 8.90 -3.55
CA ARG A 178 20.08 8.25 -4.77
C ARG A 178 20.27 9.21 -5.95
N ARG A 179 19.53 10.32 -6.01
CA ARG A 179 19.67 11.35 -7.03
C ARG A 179 21.06 12.03 -7.02
N ASN A 180 21.66 12.14 -5.85
CA ASN A 180 22.92 12.87 -5.63
C ASN A 180 24.05 11.96 -5.13
N SER A 181 23.80 10.66 -4.98
CA SER A 181 24.77 9.67 -4.51
C SER A 181 24.95 8.51 -5.50
N ARG A 182 26.12 7.88 -5.48
CA ARG A 182 26.41 6.63 -6.17
C ARG A 182 26.15 5.38 -5.33
N GLU A 183 25.78 5.59 -4.07
CA GLU A 183 25.44 4.50 -3.13
C GLU A 183 24.22 3.72 -3.62
N SER A 184 24.14 2.46 -3.26
CA SER A 184 22.95 1.67 -3.52
C SER A 184 21.77 2.13 -2.64
N GLU A 185 20.53 1.87 -3.06
CA GLU A 185 19.35 2.16 -2.22
C GLU A 185 19.41 1.44 -0.87
N ARG A 186 20.02 0.24 -0.84
CA ARG A 186 20.25 -0.52 0.39
C ARG A 186 21.24 0.18 1.33
N ASP A 187 22.35 0.67 0.81
CA ASP A 187 23.35 1.37 1.64
C ASP A 187 22.80 2.68 2.19
N ILE A 188 22.05 3.43 1.36
CA ILE A 188 21.36 4.64 1.79
C ILE A 188 20.38 4.33 2.92
N MET A 189 19.57 3.27 2.77
CA MET A 189 18.62 2.86 3.80
C MET A 189 19.34 2.42 5.07
N LYS A 190 20.43 1.65 4.95
CA LYS A 190 21.26 1.23 6.08
C LYS A 190 21.79 2.43 6.85
N ASN A 191 22.32 3.43 6.17
CA ASN A 191 22.83 4.65 6.81
C ASN A 191 21.74 5.41 7.58
N GLN A 192 20.50 5.42 7.07
CA GLN A 192 19.36 5.99 7.78
C GLN A 192 19.04 5.19 9.05
N LEU A 193 18.97 3.86 8.95
CA LEU A 193 18.67 2.99 10.09
C LEU A 193 19.76 3.07 11.17
N ASP A 194 21.04 3.12 10.78
CA ASP A 194 22.18 3.32 11.68
C ASP A 194 22.10 4.64 12.47
N SER A 195 21.43 5.65 11.93
CA SER A 195 21.26 6.96 12.58
C SER A 195 20.11 7.01 13.60
N LEU A 196 19.22 6.02 13.58
CA LEU A 196 18.06 5.97 14.47
C LEU A 196 18.44 5.36 15.84
N PRO A 197 17.88 5.88 16.95
CA PRO A 197 18.10 5.28 18.26
C PRO A 197 17.48 3.88 18.32
N GLN A 198 18.13 2.95 19.00
CA GLN A 198 17.65 1.57 19.19
C GLN A 198 17.11 1.38 20.61
N TYR A 199 16.00 0.65 20.76
CA TYR A 199 15.34 0.37 22.03
C TYR A 199 14.93 -1.11 22.12
N ASP A 200 15.71 -1.92 22.82
CA ASP A 200 15.61 -3.40 22.81
C ASP A 200 14.37 -3.97 23.53
N HIS A 201 13.73 -3.22 24.43
CA HIS A 201 12.67 -3.75 25.29
C HIS A 201 11.29 -3.17 25.02
N LYS A 202 11.12 -2.44 23.92
CA LYS A 202 9.86 -1.81 23.56
C LYS A 202 9.36 -2.35 22.23
N TYR A 203 8.05 -2.36 22.06
CA TYR A 203 7.46 -2.72 20.79
C TYR A 203 7.75 -1.63 19.75
N THR A 204 8.39 -2.02 18.67
CA THR A 204 8.91 -1.12 17.64
C THR A 204 8.20 -1.32 16.30
N ILE A 205 7.74 -0.23 15.70
CA ILE A 205 7.10 -0.22 14.38
C ILE A 205 7.93 0.66 13.45
N LEU A 206 8.38 0.10 12.33
CA LEU A 206 9.04 0.85 11.26
C LEU A 206 8.05 1.19 10.15
N LEU A 207 7.94 2.46 9.80
CA LEU A 207 7.29 2.91 8.57
C LEU A 207 8.35 3.08 7.48
N SER A 208 8.21 2.33 6.40
CA SER A 208 9.09 2.40 5.24
C SER A 208 8.28 2.13 3.98
N HIS A 209 8.63 2.80 2.87
CA HIS A 209 7.97 2.57 1.61
C HIS A 209 8.42 1.28 0.91
N ARG A 210 9.64 0.75 1.20
CA ARG A 210 10.38 -0.27 0.44
C ARG A 210 10.27 -1.68 1.04
N PRO A 211 9.35 -2.54 0.58
CA PRO A 211 9.20 -3.89 1.12
C PRO A 211 10.34 -4.84 0.74
N GLU A 212 11.03 -4.59 -0.38
CA GLU A 212 12.15 -5.42 -0.86
C GLU A 212 13.37 -5.40 0.06
N LEU A 213 13.41 -4.49 1.04
CA LEU A 213 14.49 -4.38 2.02
C LEU A 213 14.16 -5.07 3.37
N LEU A 214 13.19 -5.99 3.39
CA LEU A 214 12.80 -6.73 4.61
C LEU A 214 14.00 -7.38 5.31
N ASP A 215 14.92 -7.93 4.55
CA ASP A 215 16.11 -8.58 5.08
C ASP A 215 17.02 -7.59 5.85
N LEU A 216 17.12 -6.34 5.35
CA LEU A 216 17.82 -5.27 6.05
C LEU A 216 17.06 -4.85 7.32
N TYR A 217 15.75 -4.69 7.27
CA TYR A 217 14.96 -4.29 8.45
C TYR A 217 15.03 -5.33 9.56
N ALA A 218 15.10 -6.61 9.21
CA ALA A 218 15.26 -7.71 10.17
C ALA A 218 16.63 -7.70 10.88
N GLU A 219 17.67 -7.10 10.29
CA GLU A 219 18.97 -6.89 10.95
C GLU A 219 18.87 -5.90 12.13
N TYR A 220 17.87 -4.99 12.12
CA TYR A 220 17.62 -4.00 13.17
C TYR A 220 16.55 -4.42 14.17
N SER A 221 16.02 -5.64 14.06
CA SER A 221 15.08 -6.26 15.01
C SER A 221 13.81 -5.44 15.26
N PHE A 222 13.29 -4.74 14.23
CA PHE A 222 11.95 -4.15 14.34
C PHE A 222 10.90 -5.24 14.50
N ASP A 223 9.95 -5.04 15.42
CA ASP A 223 8.88 -6.01 15.65
C ASP A 223 7.86 -6.02 14.51
N LEU A 224 7.54 -4.83 13.97
CA LEU A 224 6.60 -4.68 12.86
C LEU A 224 7.12 -3.65 11.84
N VAL A 225 7.05 -3.99 10.57
CA VAL A 225 7.33 -3.07 9.46
C VAL A 225 6.05 -2.87 8.64
N LEU A 226 5.69 -1.62 8.35
CA LEU A 226 4.59 -1.28 7.46
C LEU A 226 5.15 -0.72 6.17
N SER A 227 4.77 -1.32 5.03
CA SER A 227 5.30 -0.96 3.70
C SER A 227 4.25 -0.90 2.61
N GLY A 228 4.58 -0.20 1.52
CA GLY A 228 3.78 -0.10 0.30
C GLY A 228 4.55 -0.49 -0.95
N HIS A 229 4.61 0.42 -1.96
CA HIS A 229 5.44 0.39 -3.16
C HIS A 229 5.12 -0.73 -4.17
N ALA A 230 4.84 -1.94 -3.72
CA ALA A 230 4.69 -3.11 -4.59
C ALA A 230 3.35 -3.18 -5.34
N HIS A 231 2.38 -2.35 -4.97
CA HIS A 231 1.04 -2.28 -5.57
C HIS A 231 0.36 -3.65 -5.75
N GLY A 232 0.61 -4.61 -4.85
CA GLY A 232 0.12 -5.97 -4.96
C GLY A 232 0.63 -6.74 -6.19
N GLY A 233 1.66 -6.22 -6.88
CA GLY A 233 2.16 -6.77 -8.13
C GLY A 233 1.27 -6.46 -9.34
N GLN A 234 0.48 -5.38 -9.30
CA GLN A 234 -0.44 -4.82 -10.32
C GLN A 234 -1.53 -5.80 -10.78
N ILE A 235 -1.16 -6.88 -11.42
CA ILE A 235 -2.02 -7.98 -11.87
C ILE A 235 -1.72 -9.18 -11.00
N ARG A 236 -2.76 -9.76 -10.39
CA ARG A 236 -2.63 -10.95 -9.55
C ARG A 236 -3.27 -12.15 -10.21
N LEU A 237 -2.50 -13.22 -10.36
CA LEU A 237 -3.01 -14.50 -10.83
C LEU A 237 -3.38 -15.38 -9.62
N PRO A 238 -4.49 -16.13 -9.69
CA PRO A 238 -4.79 -17.13 -8.68
C PRO A 238 -3.60 -18.08 -8.50
N LEU A 239 -3.24 -18.38 -7.25
CA LEU A 239 -2.13 -19.25 -6.84
C LEU A 239 -0.71 -18.71 -7.11
N LEU A 240 -0.50 -17.83 -8.09
CA LEU A 240 0.82 -17.31 -8.45
C LEU A 240 1.13 -15.94 -7.83
N GLY A 241 0.11 -15.23 -7.33
CA GLY A 241 0.31 -13.90 -6.74
C GLY A 241 0.48 -12.79 -7.77
N GLY A 242 1.28 -11.76 -7.43
CA GLY A 242 1.56 -10.59 -8.27
C GLY A 242 2.47 -10.93 -9.45
N ILE A 243 2.26 -10.27 -10.59
CA ILE A 243 3.08 -10.51 -11.78
C ILE A 243 4.33 -9.65 -11.79
N LEU A 244 4.22 -8.37 -11.39
CA LEU A 244 5.32 -7.41 -11.50
C LEU A 244 5.28 -6.41 -10.35
N ALA A 245 6.39 -6.22 -9.64
CA ALA A 245 6.54 -5.12 -8.69
C ALA A 245 7.83 -4.34 -8.94
N PRO A 246 7.84 -3.03 -8.61
CA PRO A 246 9.05 -2.22 -8.72
C PRO A 246 10.18 -2.85 -7.90
N ASN A 247 11.41 -2.75 -8.40
CA ASN A 247 12.64 -3.26 -7.79
C ASN A 247 12.70 -4.77 -7.50
N GLN A 248 11.62 -5.53 -7.78
CA GLN A 248 11.55 -6.99 -7.56
C GLN A 248 11.40 -7.78 -8.86
N GLY A 249 11.10 -7.11 -10.01
CA GLY A 249 10.93 -7.77 -11.30
C GLY A 249 9.66 -8.61 -11.42
N PHE A 250 9.73 -9.73 -12.15
CA PHE A 250 8.60 -10.61 -12.42
C PHE A 250 8.41 -11.66 -11.31
N PHE A 251 7.14 -11.96 -11.01
CA PHE A 251 6.71 -12.90 -9.96
C PHE A 251 7.32 -12.61 -8.59
N PRO A 252 7.23 -11.36 -8.10
CA PRO A 252 7.79 -10.95 -6.83
C PRO A 252 7.04 -11.58 -5.66
N ILE A 253 7.77 -11.89 -4.59
CA ILE A 253 7.22 -12.49 -3.36
C ILE A 253 6.62 -11.39 -2.47
N LEU A 254 7.34 -10.27 -2.28
CA LEU A 254 7.00 -9.20 -1.35
C LEU A 254 6.05 -8.19 -1.99
N THR A 255 4.78 -8.59 -2.21
CA THR A 255 3.81 -7.75 -2.92
C THR A 255 2.60 -7.34 -2.09
N SER A 256 2.21 -8.14 -1.11
CA SER A 256 1.04 -7.87 -0.26
C SER A 256 0.96 -8.84 0.91
N GLY A 257 0.22 -8.47 1.95
CA GLY A 257 -0.03 -9.32 3.12
C GLY A 257 1.11 -9.31 4.12
N MET A 258 1.10 -10.28 5.02
CA MET A 258 2.08 -10.39 6.10
C MET A 258 3.21 -11.35 5.71
N HIS A 259 4.43 -10.92 5.96
CA HIS A 259 5.67 -11.68 5.78
C HIS A 259 6.48 -11.64 7.07
N HIS A 260 7.30 -12.67 7.29
CA HIS A 260 8.17 -12.73 8.46
C HIS A 260 9.60 -13.02 8.02
N MET A 261 10.54 -12.39 8.70
CA MET A 261 11.97 -12.67 8.60
C MET A 261 12.60 -12.50 9.98
N ASN A 262 13.17 -13.57 10.54
CA ASN A 262 13.57 -13.65 11.94
C ASN A 262 12.37 -13.25 12.84
N ASP A 263 12.57 -12.38 13.80
CA ASP A 263 11.53 -11.88 14.71
C ASP A 263 10.75 -10.68 14.16
N THR A 264 11.06 -10.23 12.94
CA THR A 264 10.42 -9.09 12.28
C THR A 264 9.23 -9.54 11.44
N ALA A 265 8.04 -9.01 11.75
CA ALA A 265 6.87 -9.10 10.87
C ALA A 265 6.82 -7.89 9.94
N MET A 266 6.44 -8.08 8.67
CA MET A 266 6.18 -6.98 7.74
C MET A 266 4.81 -7.13 7.09
N ILE A 267 4.02 -6.06 7.12
CA ILE A 267 2.75 -5.97 6.41
C ILE A 267 2.92 -5.06 5.20
N ILE A 268 2.65 -5.61 4.01
CA ILE A 268 2.77 -4.92 2.73
C ILE A 268 1.38 -4.58 2.21
N SER A 269 1.11 -3.30 2.02
CA SER A 269 -0.12 -2.80 1.41
C SER A 269 -0.10 -2.98 -0.11
N ARG A 270 -1.26 -3.33 -0.68
CA ARG A 270 -1.47 -3.27 -2.13
C ARG A 270 -1.63 -1.85 -2.65
N GLY A 271 -1.63 -0.87 -1.76
CA GLY A 271 -1.86 0.52 -2.08
C GLY A 271 -3.32 0.86 -2.40
N ILE A 272 -3.64 2.13 -2.26
CA ILE A 272 -4.97 2.71 -2.53
C ILE A 272 -5.09 3.14 -4.00
N GLY A 273 -4.10 3.86 -4.51
CA GLY A 273 -4.08 4.40 -5.87
C GLY A 273 -3.50 3.44 -6.91
N ASN A 274 -3.50 3.88 -8.15
CA ASN A 274 -2.86 3.16 -9.24
C ASN A 274 -1.44 3.70 -9.46
N SER A 275 -0.52 2.80 -9.82
CA SER A 275 0.83 3.18 -10.24
C SER A 275 0.87 3.59 -11.73
N ALA A 276 2.03 3.46 -12.36
CA ALA A 276 2.23 3.73 -13.79
C ALA A 276 1.26 2.96 -14.69
N PHE A 277 0.82 1.77 -14.29
CA PHE A 277 -0.19 1.00 -15.01
C PHE A 277 -1.58 1.27 -14.38
N PRO A 278 -2.54 1.82 -15.14
CA PRO A 278 -3.78 2.34 -14.57
C PRO A 278 -4.83 1.27 -14.23
N LEU A 279 -4.53 0.00 -14.44
CA LEU A 279 -5.47 -1.11 -14.24
C LEU A 279 -4.92 -2.11 -13.21
N ARG A 280 -5.77 -2.46 -12.25
CA ARG A 280 -5.56 -3.54 -11.29
C ARG A 280 -6.46 -4.72 -11.66
N VAL A 281 -5.90 -5.91 -11.83
CA VAL A 281 -6.66 -7.13 -12.13
C VAL A 281 -6.53 -8.08 -10.95
N ASN A 282 -7.65 -8.52 -10.37
CA ASN A 282 -7.73 -9.30 -9.12
C ASN A 282 -6.95 -8.68 -7.96
N ASN A 283 -6.80 -7.38 -7.96
CA ASN A 283 -5.95 -6.63 -7.06
C ASN A 283 -6.64 -5.30 -6.65
N PRO A 284 -7.75 -5.36 -5.91
CA PRO A 284 -8.46 -4.15 -5.52
C PRO A 284 -7.60 -3.26 -4.62
N PRO A 285 -7.83 -1.92 -4.63
CA PRO A 285 -7.28 -1.01 -3.64
C PRO A 285 -7.50 -1.52 -2.22
N GLU A 286 -6.52 -1.35 -1.33
CA GLU A 286 -6.53 -1.95 -0.01
C GLU A 286 -6.29 -0.92 1.09
N LEU A 287 -7.16 -0.94 2.09
CA LEU A 287 -6.98 -0.31 3.39
C LEU A 287 -6.65 -1.41 4.40
N ILE A 288 -5.57 -1.28 5.15
CA ILE A 288 -5.19 -2.29 6.15
C ILE A 288 -5.54 -1.77 7.54
N VAL A 289 -6.09 -2.66 8.35
CA VAL A 289 -6.41 -2.42 9.76
C VAL A 289 -5.64 -3.44 10.60
N ILE A 290 -4.84 -2.95 11.53
CA ILE A 290 -3.98 -3.77 12.38
C ILE A 290 -4.41 -3.56 13.82
N LYS A 291 -4.64 -4.64 14.54
CA LYS A 291 -4.90 -4.60 15.98
C LYS A 291 -3.74 -5.24 16.74
N LEU A 292 -3.26 -4.54 17.75
CA LEU A 292 -2.17 -4.98 18.59
C LEU A 292 -2.71 -5.63 19.87
N PHE A 293 -2.17 -6.77 20.24
CA PHE A 293 -2.52 -7.49 21.46
C PHE A 293 -1.27 -7.97 22.19
N PRO A 294 -1.23 -7.95 23.52
CA PRO A 294 -0.19 -8.63 24.27
C PRO A 294 -0.28 -10.13 24.00
N GLU A 295 0.88 -10.79 23.93
CA GLU A 295 0.96 -12.26 23.96
C GLU A 295 0.99 -12.68 25.44
N THR A 296 0.04 -13.52 25.84
CA THR A 296 -0.11 -14.01 27.22
C THR A 296 0.64 -15.32 27.41
#